data_9c8e70cef5cfbd6e3c43292b6943df19
#
_entry.id   9c8e70cef5cfbd6e3c43292b6943df19
#
_cell.length_a   1.000
_cell.length_b   1.000
_cell.length_c   1.000
_cell.angle_alpha   90.00
_cell.angle_beta   90.00
_cell.angle_gamma   90.00
#
_symmetry.space_group_name_H-M   'P 1'
#
loop_
_entity.id
_entity.type
_entity.pdbx_description
1 polymer ?
#
loop_
_entity_poly.entity_id
_entity_poly.type
_entity_poly.pdbx_seq_one_letter_code
_entity_poly.pdbx_strand_id
1 'polypeptide(L)'
;MDLDRLKDLIKKYRENMKYYHDTKNAYNETECRDEYINPLLECFGWDVQNVQGKLPQYKEVVVERFSNYSERPDYTLTLNGVSKLFVEAKKPSVDIVVETEPAIQARKYGWNANHAMVILTNFEDMLIYDTTIKPAPGDNARTALYRKYYFEEYAKKFDEINAL
;
A
#
# COMPACT_ATOMS: atom_id res chain seq x y z
N MET A 1 14.79 -2.68 -8.81
CA MET A 1 14.24 -1.33 -8.73
C MET A 1 14.12 -0.75 -10.13
N ASP A 2 13.01 -0.11 -10.46
CA ASP A 2 12.73 0.30 -11.84
C ASP A 2 12.05 1.69 -11.85
N LEU A 3 12.90 2.72 -11.85
CA LEU A 3 12.45 4.12 -11.84
C LEU A 3 11.76 4.52 -13.14
N ASP A 4 12.19 3.99 -14.28
CA ASP A 4 11.59 4.34 -15.58
C ASP A 4 10.18 3.76 -15.69
N ARG A 5 10.00 2.51 -15.27
CA ARG A 5 8.67 1.90 -15.17
C ARG A 5 7.76 2.68 -14.21
N LEU A 6 8.31 3.17 -13.10
CA LEU A 6 7.55 4.00 -12.16
C LEU A 6 7.08 5.31 -12.79
N LYS A 7 7.93 5.96 -13.57
CA LYS A 7 7.54 7.18 -14.32
C LYS A 7 6.40 6.92 -15.31
N ASP A 8 6.46 5.80 -16.02
CA ASP A 8 5.39 5.39 -16.95
C ASP A 8 4.08 5.10 -16.20
N LEU A 9 4.16 4.45 -15.07
CA LEU A 9 3.02 4.15 -14.20
C LEU A 9 2.35 5.45 -13.69
N ILE A 10 3.14 6.41 -13.26
CA ILE A 10 2.68 7.74 -12.83
C ILE A 10 1.97 8.47 -13.97
N LYS A 11 2.56 8.45 -15.15
CA LYS A 11 1.97 9.07 -16.36
C LYS A 11 0.61 8.44 -16.70
N LYS A 12 0.55 7.12 -16.72
CA LYS A 12 -0.70 6.37 -16.96
C LYS A 12 -1.78 6.73 -15.93
N TYR A 13 -1.43 6.81 -14.66
CA TYR A 13 -2.38 7.18 -13.61
C TYR A 13 -2.89 8.61 -13.80
N ARG A 14 -2.01 9.57 -14.06
CA ARG A 14 -2.36 10.98 -14.29
C ARG A 14 -3.35 11.14 -15.43
N GLU A 15 -3.15 10.42 -16.54
CA GLU A 15 -4.00 10.50 -17.72
C GLU A 15 -5.41 9.94 -17.48
N ASN A 16 -5.57 9.03 -16.52
CA ASN A 16 -6.84 8.34 -16.25
C ASN A 16 -7.42 8.68 -14.85
N MET A 17 -6.80 9.55 -14.10
CA MET A 17 -7.15 9.85 -12.70
C MET A 17 -8.61 10.25 -12.52
N LYS A 18 -9.15 11.04 -13.44
CA LYS A 18 -10.55 11.49 -13.40
C LYS A 18 -11.52 10.30 -13.47
N TYR A 19 -11.23 9.30 -14.28
CA TYR A 19 -12.03 8.08 -14.38
C TYR A 19 -11.97 7.28 -13.06
N TYR A 20 -10.79 7.16 -12.47
CA TYR A 20 -10.63 6.40 -11.23
C TYR A 20 -11.31 7.04 -10.01
N HIS A 21 -11.46 8.36 -10.01
CA HIS A 21 -12.17 9.10 -8.97
C HIS A 21 -13.69 9.00 -9.08
N ASP A 22 -14.22 8.66 -10.24
CA ASP A 22 -15.66 8.60 -10.46
C ASP A 22 -16.27 7.41 -9.71
N THR A 23 -17.02 7.71 -8.67
CA THR A 23 -17.69 6.69 -7.84
C THR A 23 -18.81 5.95 -8.57
N LYS A 24 -19.24 6.44 -9.73
CA LYS A 24 -20.29 5.82 -10.55
C LYS A 24 -19.76 4.73 -11.47
N ASN A 25 -18.45 4.69 -11.73
CA ASN A 25 -17.86 3.64 -12.52
C ASN A 25 -17.56 2.39 -11.67
N ALA A 26 -17.23 1.30 -12.35
CA ALA A 26 -16.97 0.02 -11.73
C ALA A 26 -15.51 -0.18 -11.28
N TYR A 27 -14.64 0.85 -11.38
CA TYR A 27 -13.24 0.71 -10.99
C TYR A 27 -13.12 0.41 -9.49
N ASN A 28 -12.60 -0.78 -9.18
CA ASN A 28 -12.60 -1.32 -7.83
C ASN A 28 -11.18 -1.48 -7.27
N GLU A 29 -11.10 -1.91 -6.02
CA GLU A 29 -9.83 -2.14 -5.32
C GLU A 29 -8.98 -3.21 -6.01
N THR A 30 -9.58 -4.31 -6.47
CA THR A 30 -8.85 -5.39 -7.16
C THR A 30 -8.18 -4.89 -8.43
N GLU A 31 -8.89 -4.10 -9.24
CA GLU A 31 -8.32 -3.50 -10.45
C GLU A 31 -7.17 -2.53 -10.11
N CYS A 32 -7.34 -1.71 -9.09
CA CYS A 32 -6.29 -0.80 -8.61
C CYS A 32 -5.07 -1.56 -8.11
N ARG A 33 -5.26 -2.64 -7.38
CA ARG A 33 -4.17 -3.51 -6.92
C ARG A 33 -3.40 -4.09 -8.10
N ASP A 34 -4.09 -4.68 -9.06
CA ASP A 34 -3.45 -5.34 -10.20
C ASP A 34 -2.76 -4.34 -11.14
N GLU A 35 -3.37 -3.20 -11.40
CA GLU A 35 -2.88 -2.23 -12.39
C GLU A 35 -1.85 -1.25 -11.84
N TYR A 36 -1.89 -0.93 -10.53
CA TYR A 36 -1.08 0.14 -9.94
C TYR A 36 -0.29 -0.27 -8.70
N ILE A 37 -0.90 -0.93 -7.72
CA ILE A 37 -0.23 -1.20 -6.45
C ILE A 37 0.79 -2.34 -6.59
N ASN A 38 0.42 -3.44 -7.26
CA ASN A 38 1.38 -4.50 -7.57
C ASN A 38 2.58 -3.96 -8.38
N PRO A 39 2.36 -3.24 -9.50
CA PRO A 39 3.47 -2.62 -10.22
C PRO A 39 4.29 -1.62 -9.39
N LEU A 40 3.65 -0.86 -8.51
CA LEU A 40 4.34 0.07 -7.60
C LEU A 40 5.33 -0.67 -6.69
N LEU A 41 4.88 -1.74 -6.04
CA LEU A 41 5.73 -2.57 -5.20
C LEU A 41 6.88 -3.21 -5.99
N GLU A 42 6.60 -3.68 -7.21
CA GLU A 42 7.61 -4.22 -8.11
C GLU A 42 8.65 -3.18 -8.52
N CYS A 43 8.25 -1.92 -8.76
CA CYS A 43 9.18 -0.83 -9.05
C CYS A 43 10.16 -0.58 -7.90
N PHE A 44 9.73 -0.80 -6.66
CA PHE A 44 10.59 -0.73 -5.47
C PHE A 44 11.35 -2.03 -5.18
N GLY A 45 11.28 -3.01 -6.07
CA GLY A 45 12.11 -4.22 -6.01
C GLY A 45 11.47 -5.41 -5.31
N TRP A 46 10.20 -5.34 -4.93
CA TRP A 46 9.50 -6.47 -4.32
C TRP A 46 9.03 -7.48 -5.38
N ASP A 47 9.26 -8.76 -5.14
CA ASP A 47 8.84 -9.85 -6.04
C ASP A 47 7.38 -10.24 -5.77
N VAL A 48 6.43 -9.41 -6.24
CA VAL A 48 5.00 -9.61 -6.01
C VAL A 48 4.48 -10.90 -6.63
N GLN A 49 4.99 -11.25 -7.82
CA GLN A 49 4.53 -12.41 -8.59
C GLN A 49 5.29 -13.70 -8.26
N ASN A 50 6.24 -13.62 -7.33
CA ASN A 50 7.16 -14.74 -7.03
C ASN A 50 7.87 -15.28 -8.27
N VAL A 51 8.38 -14.39 -9.11
CA VAL A 51 9.13 -14.74 -10.33
C VAL A 51 10.40 -15.54 -9.99
N GLN A 52 10.99 -15.30 -8.81
CA GLN A 52 12.14 -16.02 -8.30
C GLN A 52 11.84 -17.48 -7.92
N GLY A 53 10.56 -17.88 -7.86
CA GLY A 53 10.14 -19.25 -7.56
C GLY A 53 10.46 -19.70 -6.12
N LYS A 54 10.42 -18.76 -5.16
CA LYS A 54 10.62 -19.09 -3.74
C LYS A 54 9.49 -19.96 -3.20
N LEU A 55 9.82 -20.83 -2.24
CA LEU A 55 8.82 -21.63 -1.53
C LEU A 55 7.83 -20.70 -0.79
N PRO A 56 6.60 -21.18 -0.52
CA PRO A 56 5.56 -20.31 0.09
C PRO A 56 6.00 -19.58 1.34
N GLN A 57 6.78 -20.22 2.23
CA GLN A 57 7.27 -19.59 3.45
C GLN A 57 8.38 -18.56 3.25
N TYR A 58 8.95 -18.49 2.05
CA TYR A 58 10.04 -17.56 1.70
C TYR A 58 9.65 -16.54 0.64
N LYS A 59 8.39 -16.49 0.21
CA LYS A 59 7.92 -15.45 -0.70
C LYS A 59 8.15 -14.09 -0.09
N GLU A 60 8.59 -13.14 -0.90
CA GLU A 60 8.79 -11.75 -0.46
C GLU A 60 7.47 -11.03 -0.22
N VAL A 61 6.44 -11.35 -1.01
CA VAL A 61 5.12 -10.73 -0.91
C VAL A 61 4.04 -11.79 -0.81
N VAL A 62 3.29 -11.76 0.27
CA VAL A 62 2.08 -12.55 0.43
C VAL A 62 0.89 -11.65 0.11
N VAL A 63 0.17 -11.99 -0.97
CA VAL A 63 -0.98 -11.22 -1.45
C VAL A 63 -2.26 -11.88 -0.95
N GLU A 64 -3.09 -11.16 -0.20
CA GLU A 64 -4.40 -11.62 0.23
C GLU A 64 -5.42 -11.38 -0.89
N ARG A 65 -5.99 -12.47 -1.44
CA ARG A 65 -6.91 -12.40 -2.58
C ARG A 65 -8.38 -12.49 -2.20
N PHE A 66 -8.68 -13.04 -1.02
CA PHE A 66 -10.04 -13.29 -0.56
C PHE A 66 -10.29 -12.56 0.76
N SER A 67 -10.82 -11.35 0.67
CA SER A 67 -11.00 -10.46 1.82
C SER A 67 -12.22 -10.76 2.69
N ASN A 68 -13.07 -11.71 2.31
CA ASN A 68 -14.38 -11.88 2.95
C ASN A 68 -14.35 -12.41 4.39
N TYR A 69 -13.22 -12.89 4.88
CA TYR A 69 -13.10 -13.49 6.21
C TYR A 69 -11.83 -13.14 6.96
N SER A 70 -10.98 -12.26 6.42
CA SER A 70 -9.68 -12.08 7.03
C SER A 70 -9.50 -10.69 7.62
N GLU A 71 -9.22 -10.67 8.88
CA GLU A 71 -8.57 -9.56 9.56
C GLU A 71 -7.08 -9.50 9.15
N ARG A 72 -6.80 -9.67 7.85
CA ARG A 72 -5.44 -9.70 7.30
C ARG A 72 -5.24 -8.53 6.34
N PRO A 73 -4.05 -7.92 6.33
CA PRO A 73 -3.73 -6.88 5.36
C PRO A 73 -3.69 -7.43 3.94
N ASP A 74 -3.87 -6.56 2.96
CA ASP A 74 -3.86 -6.95 1.55
C ASP A 74 -2.52 -7.51 1.10
N TYR A 75 -1.42 -6.97 1.64
CA TYR A 75 -0.06 -7.44 1.37
C TYR A 75 0.73 -7.58 2.66
N THR A 76 1.47 -8.68 2.75
CA THR A 76 2.52 -8.86 3.76
C THR A 76 3.86 -8.89 3.03
N LEU A 77 4.74 -7.95 3.34
CA LEU A 77 6.10 -7.91 2.82
C LEU A 77 7.03 -8.62 3.79
N THR A 78 7.79 -9.59 3.29
CA THR A 78 8.67 -10.43 4.12
C THR A 78 10.11 -10.37 3.63
N LEU A 79 11.04 -10.55 4.55
CA LEU A 79 12.45 -10.78 4.24
C LEU A 79 12.89 -12.07 4.94
N ASN A 80 13.40 -13.01 4.14
CA ASN A 80 13.83 -14.33 4.65
C ASN A 80 12.75 -15.05 5.49
N GLY A 81 11.49 -14.95 5.05
CA GLY A 81 10.36 -15.58 5.73
C GLY A 81 9.85 -14.83 6.97
N VAL A 82 10.43 -13.68 7.27
CA VAL A 82 10.01 -12.86 8.43
C VAL A 82 9.18 -11.68 7.94
N SER A 83 7.94 -11.54 8.44
CA SER A 83 7.07 -10.40 8.15
C SER A 83 7.69 -9.10 8.64
N LYS A 84 7.79 -8.11 7.76
CA LYS A 84 8.40 -6.81 8.06
C LYS A 84 7.45 -5.64 7.95
N LEU A 85 6.53 -5.70 7.00
CA LEU A 85 5.69 -4.56 6.65
C LEU A 85 4.36 -5.05 6.06
N PHE A 86 3.28 -4.42 6.46
CA PHE A 86 1.98 -4.60 5.81
C PHE A 86 1.67 -3.44 4.87
N VAL A 87 0.97 -3.74 3.80
CA VAL A 87 0.38 -2.74 2.91
C VAL A 87 -1.13 -3.01 2.84
N GLU A 88 -1.90 -1.99 3.16
CA GLU A 88 -3.35 -1.97 3.02
C GLU A 88 -3.71 -1.13 1.81
N ALA A 89 -4.54 -1.68 0.93
CA ALA A 89 -4.93 -1.04 -0.32
C ALA A 89 -6.38 -0.57 -0.29
N LYS A 90 -6.64 0.55 -0.93
CA LYS A 90 -8.00 1.04 -1.22
C LYS A 90 -8.07 1.46 -2.69
N LYS A 91 -9.28 1.56 -3.23
CA LYS A 91 -9.49 2.13 -4.57
C LYS A 91 -9.31 3.66 -4.55
N PRO A 92 -8.96 4.29 -5.67
CA PRO A 92 -8.69 5.73 -5.70
C PRO A 92 -9.87 6.63 -5.35
N SER A 93 -11.11 6.15 -5.51
CA SER A 93 -12.30 6.92 -5.10
C SER A 93 -12.49 7.01 -3.58
N VAL A 94 -11.73 6.25 -2.79
CA VAL A 94 -11.69 6.38 -1.34
C VAL A 94 -10.61 7.41 -0.96
N ASP A 95 -11.03 8.49 -0.29
CA ASP A 95 -10.09 9.51 0.18
C ASP A 95 -9.43 9.07 1.49
N ILE A 96 -8.33 8.33 1.36
CA ILE A 96 -7.60 7.78 2.50
C ILE A 96 -6.90 8.86 3.34
N VAL A 97 -6.75 10.07 2.82
CA VAL A 97 -6.16 11.19 3.57
C VAL A 97 -7.12 11.76 4.60
N VAL A 98 -8.43 11.64 4.33
CA VAL A 98 -9.49 12.21 5.16
C VAL A 98 -10.25 11.14 5.94
N GLU A 99 -10.56 9.99 5.32
CA GLU A 99 -11.34 8.94 5.96
C GLU A 99 -10.59 8.26 7.10
N THR A 100 -11.25 8.16 8.24
CA THR A 100 -10.66 7.61 9.47
C THR A 100 -10.50 6.09 9.44
N GLU A 101 -11.51 5.38 8.94
CA GLU A 101 -11.59 3.92 9.05
C GLU A 101 -10.43 3.17 8.38
N PRO A 102 -10.02 3.50 7.14
CA PRO A 102 -8.88 2.84 6.52
C PRO A 102 -7.58 2.99 7.34
N ALA A 103 -7.34 4.17 7.89
CA ALA A 103 -6.17 4.44 8.72
C ALA A 103 -6.16 3.60 10.01
N ILE A 104 -7.30 3.52 10.69
CA ILE A 104 -7.43 2.71 11.92
C ILE A 104 -7.24 1.23 11.62
N GLN A 105 -7.82 0.72 10.55
CA GLN A 105 -7.67 -0.66 10.13
C GLN A 105 -6.19 -1.01 9.85
N ALA A 106 -5.52 -0.19 9.06
CA ALA A 106 -4.10 -0.39 8.74
C ALA A 106 -3.22 -0.37 10.01
N ARG A 107 -3.44 0.60 10.90
CA ARG A 107 -2.71 0.72 12.16
C ARG A 107 -2.92 -0.47 13.08
N LYS A 108 -4.13 -1.00 13.16
CA LYS A 108 -4.42 -2.20 13.96
C LYS A 108 -3.63 -3.40 13.49
N TYR A 109 -3.52 -3.63 12.19
CA TYR A 109 -2.71 -4.71 11.65
C TYR A 109 -1.25 -4.59 12.08
N GLY A 110 -0.64 -3.44 11.90
CA GLY A 110 0.76 -3.22 12.27
C GLY A 110 1.01 -3.32 13.77
N TRP A 111 0.13 -2.75 14.58
CA TRP A 111 0.21 -2.85 16.04
C TRP A 111 0.13 -4.31 16.51
N ASN A 112 -0.85 -5.07 16.03
CA ASN A 112 -1.06 -6.46 16.45
C ASN A 112 0.11 -7.37 16.04
N ALA A 113 0.80 -7.05 14.96
CA ALA A 113 1.96 -7.81 14.47
C ALA A 113 3.30 -7.30 15.03
N ASN A 114 3.30 -6.28 15.88
CA ASN A 114 4.50 -5.61 16.39
C ASN A 114 5.42 -5.07 15.28
N HIS A 115 4.85 -4.62 14.17
CA HIS A 115 5.59 -3.93 13.12
C HIS A 115 5.87 -2.48 13.52
N ALA A 116 6.97 -1.92 13.02
CA ALA A 116 7.32 -0.52 13.26
C ALA A 116 6.41 0.44 12.49
N MET A 117 5.93 0.02 11.33
CA MET A 117 5.10 0.84 10.44
C MET A 117 4.14 0.00 9.59
N VAL A 118 3.16 0.67 8.99
CA VAL A 118 2.23 0.14 7.99
C VAL A 118 2.08 1.15 6.87
N ILE A 119 1.89 0.66 5.65
CA ILE A 119 1.56 1.49 4.48
C ILE A 119 0.07 1.35 4.18
N LEU A 120 -0.61 2.48 4.03
CA LEU A 120 -1.96 2.58 3.47
C LEU A 120 -1.88 3.34 2.16
N THR A 121 -2.37 2.75 1.06
CA THR A 121 -2.28 3.39 -0.25
C THR A 121 -3.49 3.08 -1.13
N ASN A 122 -3.88 4.05 -1.94
CA ASN A 122 -4.80 3.89 -3.07
C ASN A 122 -4.09 4.20 -4.40
N PHE A 123 -2.78 4.10 -4.45
CA PHE A 123 -1.82 4.56 -5.44
C PHE A 123 -1.66 6.08 -5.48
N GLU A 124 -2.73 6.85 -5.56
CA GLU A 124 -2.67 8.32 -5.59
C GLU A 124 -1.97 8.90 -4.36
N ASP A 125 -2.31 8.38 -3.20
CA ASP A 125 -1.66 8.69 -1.94
C ASP A 125 -1.02 7.45 -1.32
N MET A 126 0.11 7.64 -0.68
CA MET A 126 0.79 6.64 0.14
C MET A 126 0.99 7.23 1.53
N LEU A 127 0.32 6.65 2.51
CA LEU A 127 0.39 7.07 3.90
C LEU A 127 1.16 6.03 4.71
N ILE A 128 2.15 6.48 5.47
CA ILE A 128 2.97 5.62 6.32
C ILE A 128 2.69 5.98 7.76
N TYR A 129 2.15 5.02 8.50
CA TYR A 129 1.80 5.19 9.91
C TYR A 129 2.82 4.52 10.82
N ASP A 130 3.12 5.19 11.93
CA ASP A 130 3.89 4.63 13.05
C ASP A 130 2.99 3.66 13.82
N THR A 131 3.26 2.36 13.71
CA THR A 131 2.49 1.31 14.36
C THR A 131 3.05 0.90 15.73
N THR A 132 4.03 1.62 16.24
CA THR A 132 4.43 1.54 17.66
C THR A 132 3.48 2.32 18.58
N ILE A 133 2.61 3.16 17.99
CA ILE A 133 1.57 3.91 18.67
C ILE A 133 0.26 3.13 18.62
N LYS A 134 -0.27 2.74 19.78
CA LYS A 134 -1.50 1.95 19.86
C LYS A 134 -2.70 2.74 19.34
N PRO A 135 -3.51 2.16 18.44
CA PRO A 135 -4.80 2.74 18.04
C PRO A 135 -5.70 2.96 19.27
N ALA A 136 -6.35 4.13 19.32
CA ALA A 136 -7.22 4.52 20.44
C ALA A 136 -8.54 5.13 19.93
N PRO A 137 -9.60 5.10 20.74
CA PRO A 137 -10.84 5.80 20.41
C PRO A 137 -10.58 7.31 20.19
N GLY A 138 -11.20 7.88 19.17
CA GLY A 138 -11.02 9.29 18.82
C GLY A 138 -9.86 9.56 17.85
N ASP A 139 -9.05 8.57 17.52
CA ASP A 139 -8.02 8.68 16.47
C ASP A 139 -8.66 8.96 15.10
N ASN A 140 -7.95 9.69 14.26
CA ASN A 140 -8.37 10.00 12.89
C ASN A 140 -7.26 9.66 11.88
N ALA A 141 -7.46 10.00 10.60
CA ALA A 141 -6.52 9.71 9.54
C ALA A 141 -5.13 10.37 9.70
N ARG A 142 -5.00 11.38 10.55
CA ARG A 142 -3.72 12.06 10.83
C ARG A 142 -3.00 11.49 12.05
N THR A 143 -3.69 10.76 12.91
CA THR A 143 -3.11 10.20 14.13
C THR A 143 -2.03 9.18 13.77
N ALA A 144 -0.83 9.34 14.34
CA ALA A 144 0.34 8.48 14.09
C ALA A 144 0.84 8.47 12.63
N LEU A 145 0.44 9.45 11.82
CA LEU A 145 0.95 9.60 10.45
C LEU A 145 2.42 10.04 10.51
N TYR A 146 3.30 9.20 9.94
CA TYR A 146 4.75 9.44 9.91
C TYR A 146 5.19 10.13 8.63
N ARG A 147 4.70 9.66 7.46
CA ARG A 147 5.01 10.22 6.14
C ARG A 147 3.78 10.13 5.25
N LYS A 148 3.70 11.07 4.31
CA LYS A 148 2.70 11.07 3.25
C LYS A 148 3.38 11.41 1.93
N TYR A 149 3.07 10.63 0.89
CA TYR A 149 3.52 10.88 -0.48
C TYR A 149 2.32 10.91 -1.41
N TYR A 150 2.33 11.88 -2.32
CA TYR A 150 1.40 11.94 -3.43
C TYR A 150 2.03 11.30 -4.66
N PHE A 151 1.27 10.63 -5.51
CA PHE A 151 1.85 9.83 -6.61
C PHE A 151 2.82 10.61 -7.51
N GLU A 152 2.59 11.92 -7.72
CA GLU A 152 3.48 12.79 -8.50
C GLU A 152 4.89 12.92 -7.88
N GLU A 153 5.01 12.61 -6.59
CA GLU A 153 6.28 12.69 -5.86
C GLU A 153 7.07 11.39 -5.88
N TYR A 154 6.47 10.26 -6.23
CA TYR A 154 7.11 8.94 -6.09
C TYR A 154 8.46 8.84 -6.81
N ALA A 155 8.56 9.35 -8.04
CA ALA A 155 9.79 9.31 -8.79
C ALA A 155 10.88 10.23 -8.20
N LYS A 156 10.50 11.42 -7.71
CA LYS A 156 11.42 12.37 -7.07
C LYS A 156 11.90 11.88 -5.71
N LYS A 157 11.05 11.17 -5.00
CA LYS A 157 11.29 10.64 -3.65
C LYS A 157 11.66 9.15 -3.65
N PHE A 158 12.05 8.62 -4.81
CA PHE A 158 12.27 7.20 -4.98
C PHE A 158 13.23 6.60 -3.95
N ASP A 159 14.39 7.21 -3.77
CA ASP A 159 15.39 6.73 -2.81
C ASP A 159 14.91 6.87 -1.36
N GLU A 160 14.19 7.95 -1.05
CA GLU A 160 13.62 8.18 0.28
C GLU A 160 12.56 7.12 0.63
N ILE A 161 11.66 6.83 -0.30
CA ILE A 161 10.62 5.80 -0.11
C ILE A 161 11.26 4.41 -0.02
N ASN A 162 12.25 4.13 -0.86
CA ASN A 162 12.93 2.84 -0.87
C ASN A 162 13.77 2.57 0.40
N ALA A 163 14.13 3.62 1.13
CA ALA A 163 14.88 3.50 2.39
C ALA A 163 14.00 3.24 3.62
N LEU A 164 12.66 3.24 3.47
CA LEU A 164 11.72 2.93 4.55
C LEU A 164 11.75 1.44 4.89
#